data_551e45f75d90b5f70353f0a905e07928
#
_entry.id   551e45f75d90b5f70353f0a905e07928
#
_cell.length_a   1.000
_cell.length_b   1.000
_cell.length_c   1.000
_cell.angle_alpha   90.00
_cell.angle_beta   90.00
_cell.angle_gamma   90.00
#
_symmetry.space_group_name_H-M   'P 1'
#
loop_
_entity.id
_entity.type
_entity.pdbx_description
1 polymer ?
#
loop_
_entity_poly.entity_id
_entity_poly.type
_entity_poly.pdbx_seq_one_letter_code
_entity_poly.pdbx_strand_id
1 'polypeptide(L)'
;NKKISDMRAELKKRHNADWSKEMQRFTTKRNNKVDDYIQKATKMVIDFCKENNIDTLVCGYNTGWKQESDMGKRVNQKFVDIPHASIVWRLSYKCETAGILFKTPEESFTSGTSFLDGEEPIKENYDKSRRVHRGLFVTKKGEEINADVNGSYQIMKKAFPNAFADGIVGAGSHPIVVNIPL
;
A
#
# COMPACT_ATOMS: atom_id res chain seq x y z
N ASN A 1 -16.26 5.49 9.59
CA ASN A 1 -16.50 6.85 9.07
C ASN A 1 -17.99 7.16 8.87
N LYS A 2 -18.81 6.24 8.31
CA LYS A 2 -20.25 6.45 8.16
C LYS A 2 -20.89 6.80 9.51
N LYS A 3 -20.64 6.02 10.57
CA LYS A 3 -21.19 6.29 11.92
C LYS A 3 -20.86 7.69 12.44
N ILE A 4 -19.61 8.16 12.27
CA ILE A 4 -19.22 9.51 12.69
C ILE A 4 -19.92 10.58 11.84
N SER A 5 -20.08 10.34 10.54
CA SER A 5 -20.81 11.24 9.65
C SER A 5 -22.29 11.36 10.04
N ASP A 6 -22.92 10.22 10.35
CA ASP A 6 -24.33 10.17 10.78
C ASP A 6 -24.52 10.89 12.14
N MET A 7 -23.63 10.64 13.10
CA MET A 7 -23.60 11.32 14.39
C MET A 7 -23.43 12.84 14.26
N ARG A 8 -22.54 13.28 13.32
CA ARG A 8 -22.33 14.72 13.06
C ARG A 8 -23.58 15.36 12.47
N ALA A 9 -24.23 14.71 11.51
CA ALA A 9 -25.45 15.20 10.89
C ALA A 9 -26.58 15.35 11.93
N GLU A 10 -26.73 14.38 12.82
CA GLU A 10 -27.72 14.41 13.90
C GLU A 10 -27.42 15.50 14.95
N LEU A 11 -26.16 15.63 15.35
CA LEU A 11 -25.72 16.65 16.30
C LEU A 11 -25.91 18.06 15.74
N LYS A 12 -25.61 18.29 14.48
CA LYS A 12 -25.83 19.56 13.80
C LYS A 12 -27.32 19.93 13.73
N LYS A 13 -28.17 18.93 13.46
CA LYS A 13 -29.63 19.13 13.40
C LYS A 13 -30.22 19.47 14.74
N ARG A 14 -29.76 18.85 15.85
CA ARG A 14 -30.33 19.01 17.20
C ARG A 14 -29.74 20.17 18.00
N HIS A 15 -28.44 20.42 17.84
CA HIS A 15 -27.67 21.32 18.72
C HIS A 15 -26.85 22.37 17.97
N ASN A 16 -26.96 22.43 16.66
CA ASN A 16 -26.10 23.28 15.80
C ASN A 16 -24.60 23.17 16.10
N ALA A 17 -24.15 21.96 16.51
CA ALA A 17 -22.77 21.65 16.85
C ALA A 17 -22.20 20.60 15.92
N ASP A 18 -20.91 20.69 15.61
CA ASP A 18 -20.22 19.79 14.66
C ASP A 18 -19.46 18.65 15.34
N TRP A 19 -19.28 18.69 16.67
CA TRP A 19 -18.48 17.72 17.41
C TRP A 19 -19.00 17.46 18.83
N SER A 20 -18.91 16.23 19.31
CA SER A 20 -19.27 15.83 20.66
C SER A 20 -18.19 14.97 21.34
N LYS A 21 -18.24 14.88 22.68
CA LYS A 21 -17.36 13.98 23.45
C LYS A 21 -17.52 12.51 23.03
N GLU A 22 -18.73 12.11 22.64
CA GLU A 22 -19.00 10.76 22.16
C GLU A 22 -18.31 10.52 20.81
N MET A 23 -18.40 11.44 19.87
CA MET A 23 -17.65 11.37 18.59
C MET A 23 -16.15 11.31 18.82
N GLN A 24 -15.63 12.09 19.78
CA GLN A 24 -14.21 12.03 20.18
C GLN A 24 -13.83 10.64 20.65
N ARG A 25 -14.62 10.02 21.54
CA ARG A 25 -14.36 8.65 22.05
C ARG A 25 -14.36 7.62 20.91
N PHE A 26 -15.30 7.70 19.97
CA PHE A 26 -15.35 6.82 18.81
C PHE A 26 -14.12 6.98 17.91
N THR A 27 -13.74 8.22 17.65
CA THR A 27 -12.56 8.54 16.82
C THR A 27 -11.29 8.02 17.47
N THR A 28 -11.10 8.26 18.75
CA THR A 28 -9.94 7.77 19.51
C THR A 28 -9.89 6.24 19.51
N LYS A 29 -11.01 5.57 19.81
CA LYS A 29 -11.08 4.09 19.78
C LYS A 29 -10.75 3.52 18.40
N ARG A 30 -11.27 4.13 17.32
CA ARG A 30 -10.93 3.74 15.94
C ARG A 30 -9.45 3.93 15.68
N ASN A 31 -8.90 5.09 16.00
CA ASN A 31 -7.50 5.41 15.72
C ASN A 31 -6.56 4.47 16.47
N ASN A 32 -6.84 4.17 17.73
CA ASN A 32 -6.06 3.21 18.52
C ASN A 32 -6.07 1.80 17.89
N LYS A 33 -7.24 1.35 17.39
CA LYS A 33 -7.32 0.05 16.67
C LYS A 33 -6.52 0.04 15.38
N VAL A 34 -6.57 1.13 14.60
CA VAL A 34 -5.79 1.27 13.37
C VAL A 34 -4.31 1.28 13.70
N ASP A 35 -3.91 1.99 14.74
CA ASP A 35 -2.53 2.07 15.20
C ASP A 35 -1.98 0.73 15.66
N ASP A 36 -2.73 -0.01 16.47
CA ASP A 36 -2.39 -1.37 16.92
C ASP A 36 -2.23 -2.33 15.71
N TYR A 37 -3.17 -2.27 14.76
CA TYR A 37 -3.09 -3.09 13.55
C TYR A 37 -1.83 -2.79 12.73
N ILE A 38 -1.49 -1.50 12.54
CA ILE A 38 -0.28 -1.10 11.81
C ILE A 38 0.98 -1.55 12.56
N GLN A 39 0.98 -1.46 13.89
CA GLN A 39 2.10 -1.95 14.71
C GLN A 39 2.34 -3.44 14.51
N LYS A 40 1.27 -4.23 14.56
CA LYS A 40 1.32 -5.68 14.35
C LYS A 40 1.76 -6.02 12.92
N ALA A 41 1.15 -5.35 11.90
CA ALA A 41 1.48 -5.56 10.49
C ALA A 41 2.95 -5.27 10.20
N THR A 42 3.44 -4.12 10.64
CA THR A 42 4.84 -3.73 10.41
C THR A 42 5.82 -4.60 11.19
N LYS A 43 5.45 -5.07 12.41
CA LYS A 43 6.25 -6.05 13.14
C LYS A 43 6.36 -7.35 12.37
N MET A 44 5.25 -7.89 11.88
CA MET A 44 5.23 -9.15 11.12
C MET A 44 6.11 -9.08 9.86
N VAL A 45 6.11 -7.94 9.14
CA VAL A 45 7.02 -7.74 7.99
C VAL A 45 8.49 -7.85 8.42
N ILE A 46 8.87 -7.21 9.53
CA ILE A 46 10.25 -7.26 10.03
C ILE A 46 10.62 -8.66 10.53
N ASP A 47 9.71 -9.33 11.23
CA ASP A 47 9.94 -10.71 11.70
C ASP A 47 10.16 -11.63 10.48
N PHE A 48 9.33 -11.52 9.45
CA PHE A 48 9.49 -12.26 8.20
C PHE A 48 10.84 -11.98 7.52
N CYS A 49 11.28 -10.72 7.46
CA CYS A 49 12.58 -10.37 6.91
C CYS A 49 13.73 -11.06 7.68
N LYS A 50 13.66 -11.04 9.02
CA LYS A 50 14.68 -11.69 9.87
C LYS A 50 14.70 -13.21 9.71
N GLU A 51 13.53 -13.85 9.71
CA GLU A 51 13.38 -15.30 9.56
C GLU A 51 13.89 -15.81 8.21
N ASN A 52 13.83 -14.97 7.18
CA ASN A 52 14.25 -15.31 5.82
C ASN A 52 15.61 -14.70 5.42
N ASN A 53 16.36 -14.11 6.37
CA ASN A 53 17.64 -13.45 6.12
C ASN A 53 17.57 -12.37 5.02
N ILE A 54 16.47 -11.61 4.97
CA ILE A 54 16.28 -10.50 4.05
C ILE A 54 16.98 -9.27 4.64
N ASP A 55 17.97 -8.76 3.95
CA ASP A 55 18.78 -7.60 4.35
C ASP A 55 18.24 -6.26 3.83
N THR A 56 17.33 -6.28 2.88
CA THR A 56 16.79 -5.06 2.25
C THR A 56 15.28 -5.16 2.07
N LEU A 57 14.54 -4.17 2.59
CA LEU A 57 13.10 -4.00 2.38
C LEU A 57 12.86 -2.81 1.45
N VAL A 58 12.11 -3.03 0.37
CA VAL A 58 11.71 -1.98 -0.57
C VAL A 58 10.22 -1.68 -0.42
N CYS A 59 9.88 -0.42 -0.24
CA CYS A 59 8.50 0.05 -0.14
C CYS A 59 8.29 1.24 -1.08
N GLY A 60 7.45 1.09 -2.10
CA GLY A 60 7.08 2.20 -2.99
C GLY A 60 6.38 3.32 -2.22
N TYR A 61 6.74 4.55 -2.50
CA TYR A 61 6.14 5.71 -1.85
C TYR A 61 6.14 6.94 -2.76
N ASN A 62 4.98 7.54 -2.95
CA ASN A 62 4.83 8.81 -3.65
C ASN A 62 4.43 9.92 -2.67
N THR A 63 5.24 10.96 -2.60
CA THR A 63 4.87 12.19 -1.87
C THR A 63 3.71 12.89 -2.56
N GLY A 64 2.65 13.21 -1.82
CA GLY A 64 1.53 14.01 -2.35
C GLY A 64 0.47 13.24 -3.14
N TRP A 65 0.63 11.97 -3.44
CA TRP A 65 -0.31 11.18 -4.26
C TRP A 65 -1.77 11.17 -3.76
N LYS A 66 -2.00 11.43 -2.47
CA LYS A 66 -3.36 11.58 -1.92
C LYS A 66 -4.05 12.87 -2.35
N GLN A 67 -3.30 13.88 -2.77
CA GLN A 67 -3.83 15.20 -3.14
C GLN A 67 -4.34 15.23 -4.59
N GLU A 68 -3.79 14.36 -5.45
CA GLU A 68 -4.11 14.32 -6.88
C GLU A 68 -5.02 13.14 -7.27
N SER A 69 -5.46 12.33 -6.31
CA SER A 69 -6.30 11.16 -6.61
C SER A 69 -7.75 11.55 -6.86
N ASP A 70 -8.19 11.55 -8.12
CA ASP A 70 -9.60 11.70 -8.51
C ASP A 70 -10.25 10.33 -8.76
N MET A 71 -10.52 9.61 -7.68
CA MET A 71 -11.19 8.29 -7.71
C MET A 71 -12.67 8.37 -7.32
N GLY A 72 -13.24 9.59 -7.27
CA GLY A 72 -14.59 9.85 -6.79
C GLY A 72 -14.71 9.90 -5.25
N LYS A 73 -15.66 10.70 -4.76
CA LYS A 73 -15.81 11.07 -3.32
C LYS A 73 -15.80 9.87 -2.36
N ARG A 74 -16.43 8.76 -2.72
CA ARG A 74 -16.59 7.58 -1.85
C ARG A 74 -15.30 6.76 -1.72
N VAL A 75 -14.54 6.65 -2.81
CA VAL A 75 -13.26 5.93 -2.85
C VAL A 75 -12.17 6.78 -2.23
N ASN A 76 -12.12 8.07 -2.56
CA ASN A 76 -11.19 9.03 -1.96
C ASN A 76 -11.30 9.06 -0.43
N GLN A 77 -12.53 9.06 0.12
CA GLN A 77 -12.72 9.05 1.56
C GLN A 77 -12.14 7.78 2.23
N LYS A 78 -12.31 6.60 1.63
CA LYS A 78 -11.73 5.35 2.15
C LYS A 78 -10.22 5.32 2.00
N PHE A 79 -9.72 5.87 0.92
CA PHE A 79 -8.31 5.88 0.57
C PHE A 79 -7.48 6.85 1.44
N VAL A 80 -8.01 8.05 1.70
CA VAL A 80 -7.39 9.04 2.60
C VAL A 80 -7.28 8.52 4.04
N ASP A 81 -8.16 7.59 4.42
CA ASP A 81 -8.18 7.00 5.76
C ASP A 81 -7.05 5.99 6.04
N ILE A 82 -6.36 5.49 4.99
CA ILE A 82 -5.22 4.58 5.17
C ILE A 82 -3.98 5.42 5.51
N PRO A 83 -3.37 5.23 6.68
CA PRO A 83 -2.24 6.05 7.11
C PRO A 83 -0.91 5.55 6.50
N HIS A 84 -0.77 5.63 5.17
CA HIS A 84 0.42 5.16 4.44
C HIS A 84 1.72 5.74 4.98
N ALA A 85 1.76 7.06 5.24
CA ALA A 85 2.95 7.69 5.80
C ALA A 85 3.35 7.07 7.16
N SER A 86 2.36 6.72 8.00
CA SER A 86 2.61 6.04 9.28
C SER A 86 3.19 4.64 9.09
N ILE A 87 2.73 3.90 8.08
CA ILE A 87 3.26 2.56 7.76
C ILE A 87 4.71 2.68 7.30
N VAL A 88 5.00 3.56 6.34
CA VAL A 88 6.36 3.78 5.82
C VAL A 88 7.30 4.22 6.93
N TRP A 89 6.90 5.19 7.75
CA TRP A 89 7.70 5.65 8.88
C TRP A 89 8.00 4.53 9.89
N ARG A 90 7.00 3.68 10.22
CA ARG A 90 7.19 2.55 11.14
C ARG A 90 8.10 1.47 10.56
N LEU A 91 7.97 1.17 9.27
CA LEU A 91 8.88 0.24 8.60
C LEU A 91 10.31 0.79 8.60
N SER A 92 10.49 2.08 8.31
CA SER A 92 11.81 2.71 8.28
C SER A 92 12.57 2.55 9.60
N TYR A 93 12.00 3.00 10.73
CA TYR A 93 12.71 2.92 12.01
C TYR A 93 12.87 1.46 12.52
N LYS A 94 11.89 0.58 12.21
CA LYS A 94 12.01 -0.84 12.58
C LYS A 94 13.07 -1.57 11.76
N CYS A 95 13.21 -1.25 10.47
CA CYS A 95 14.31 -1.75 9.64
C CYS A 95 15.66 -1.29 10.18
N GLU A 96 15.81 0.00 10.51
CA GLU A 96 17.02 0.54 11.12
C GLU A 96 17.39 -0.22 12.41
N THR A 97 16.42 -0.41 13.32
CA THR A 97 16.62 -1.16 14.56
C THR A 97 17.00 -2.63 14.31
N ALA A 98 16.52 -3.20 13.21
CA ALA A 98 16.76 -4.61 12.84
C ALA A 98 18.01 -4.83 12.00
N GLY A 99 18.74 -3.77 11.61
CA GLY A 99 19.87 -3.85 10.69
C GLY A 99 19.47 -4.16 9.24
N ILE A 100 18.22 -3.86 8.84
CA ILE A 100 17.69 -4.06 7.50
C ILE A 100 17.75 -2.74 6.74
N LEU A 101 18.29 -2.75 5.52
CA LEU A 101 18.30 -1.57 4.65
C LEU A 101 16.87 -1.27 4.19
N PHE A 102 16.41 -0.03 4.34
CA PHE A 102 15.08 0.40 3.89
C PHE A 102 15.18 1.34 2.71
N LYS A 103 14.54 1.01 1.59
CA LYS A 103 14.49 1.82 0.36
C LYS A 103 13.06 2.22 0.01
N THR A 104 12.86 3.49 -0.36
CA THR A 104 11.55 4.05 -0.74
C THR A 104 11.61 4.68 -2.14
N PRO A 105 11.69 3.86 -3.21
CA PRO A 105 11.64 4.41 -4.56
C PRO A 105 10.26 5.01 -4.85
N GLU A 106 10.24 5.97 -5.74
CA GLU A 106 9.01 6.54 -6.28
C GLU A 106 8.27 5.50 -7.13
N GLU A 107 6.95 5.32 -6.91
CA GLU A 107 6.19 4.20 -7.50
C GLU A 107 5.39 4.56 -8.76
N SER A 108 5.62 5.74 -9.39
CA SER A 108 4.95 6.12 -10.63
C SER A 108 5.08 5.05 -11.70
N PHE A 109 4.00 4.84 -12.44
CA PHE A 109 3.89 3.92 -13.56
C PHE A 109 4.05 2.41 -13.26
N THR A 110 4.27 2.02 -12.01
CA THR A 110 4.48 0.60 -11.65
C THR A 110 3.21 -0.26 -11.77
N SER A 111 2.02 0.33 -11.64
CA SER A 111 0.75 -0.41 -11.65
C SER A 111 0.21 -0.73 -13.06
N GLY A 112 0.74 -0.12 -14.09
CA GLY A 112 0.27 -0.31 -15.48
C GLY A 112 1.35 -0.76 -16.45
N THR A 113 2.56 -1.07 -15.96
CA THR A 113 3.65 -1.67 -16.73
C THR A 113 3.84 -3.13 -16.34
N SER A 114 4.23 -3.97 -17.29
CA SER A 114 4.39 -5.42 -17.08
C SER A 114 5.81 -5.77 -16.66
N PHE A 115 5.92 -6.39 -15.48
CA PHE A 115 7.18 -6.95 -15.03
C PHE A 115 7.58 -8.18 -15.86
N LEU A 116 6.64 -9.10 -16.14
CA LEU A 116 6.89 -10.32 -16.90
C LEU A 116 7.30 -10.06 -18.37
N ASP A 117 6.80 -8.97 -18.97
CA ASP A 117 7.25 -8.54 -20.31
C ASP A 117 8.59 -7.77 -20.26
N GLY A 118 9.22 -7.61 -19.11
CA GLY A 118 10.48 -6.89 -18.94
C GLY A 118 10.38 -5.37 -19.09
N GLU A 119 9.17 -4.80 -19.09
CA GLU A 119 8.94 -3.37 -19.33
C GLU A 119 9.54 -2.49 -18.23
N GLU A 120 10.10 -1.36 -18.64
CA GLU A 120 10.49 -0.32 -17.70
C GLU A 120 9.26 0.44 -17.18
N PRO A 121 9.18 0.75 -15.86
CA PRO A 121 8.04 1.48 -15.26
C PRO A 121 8.10 2.98 -15.56
N ILE A 122 7.93 3.32 -16.86
CA ILE A 122 7.89 4.68 -17.40
C ILE A 122 6.56 4.95 -18.09
N LYS A 123 6.26 6.22 -18.36
CA LYS A 123 4.99 6.69 -18.91
C LYS A 123 4.67 6.04 -20.26
N GLU A 124 5.69 5.86 -21.10
CA GLU A 124 5.58 5.32 -22.46
C GLU A 124 5.11 3.87 -22.50
N ASN A 125 5.41 3.10 -21.47
CA ASN A 125 5.02 1.70 -21.33
C ASN A 125 3.73 1.51 -20.50
N TYR A 126 3.21 2.60 -19.93
CA TYR A 126 2.08 2.55 -19.01
C TYR A 126 0.76 2.32 -19.75
N ASP A 127 0.11 1.19 -19.47
CA ASP A 127 -1.22 0.86 -19.99
C ASP A 127 -2.14 0.37 -18.86
N LYS A 128 -3.07 1.25 -18.46
CA LYS A 128 -4.03 0.99 -17.39
C LYS A 128 -5.02 -0.13 -17.73
N SER A 129 -5.28 -0.40 -19.02
CA SER A 129 -6.27 -1.40 -19.47
C SER A 129 -5.84 -2.83 -19.13
N ARG A 130 -4.54 -3.07 -19.01
CA ARG A 130 -3.99 -4.37 -18.61
C ARG A 130 -4.31 -4.78 -17.17
N ARG A 131 -4.66 -3.83 -16.31
CA ARG A 131 -5.28 -4.13 -15.02
C ARG A 131 -6.78 -4.37 -15.23
N VAL A 132 -7.11 -5.59 -15.66
CA VAL A 132 -8.45 -6.01 -16.11
C VAL A 132 -9.48 -5.84 -15.00
N HIS A 133 -9.13 -6.24 -13.79
CA HIS A 133 -9.92 -5.97 -12.59
C HIS A 133 -9.02 -5.94 -11.34
N ARG A 134 -9.61 -5.72 -10.16
CA ARG A 134 -8.87 -5.70 -8.91
C ARG A 134 -8.18 -7.05 -8.69
N GLY A 135 -6.85 -7.01 -8.55
CA GLY A 135 -6.03 -8.20 -8.30
C GLY A 135 -5.58 -8.94 -9.56
N LEU A 136 -6.04 -8.58 -10.78
CA LEU A 136 -5.60 -9.21 -12.02
C LEU A 136 -4.93 -8.22 -12.98
N PHE A 137 -3.73 -8.55 -13.40
CA PHE A 137 -2.98 -7.89 -14.47
C PHE A 137 -2.68 -8.91 -15.58
N VAL A 138 -2.84 -8.52 -16.85
CA VAL A 138 -2.57 -9.37 -18.00
C VAL A 138 -1.45 -8.75 -18.84
N THR A 139 -0.43 -9.56 -19.17
CA THR A 139 0.71 -9.14 -19.97
C THR A 139 0.32 -8.97 -21.44
N LYS A 140 1.22 -8.40 -22.25
CA LYS A 140 1.03 -8.34 -23.74
C LYS A 140 0.93 -9.72 -24.37
N LYS A 141 1.53 -10.74 -23.73
CA LYS A 141 1.50 -12.15 -24.21
C LYS A 141 0.28 -12.91 -23.68
N GLY A 142 -0.58 -12.30 -22.89
CA GLY A 142 -1.76 -12.94 -22.29
C GLY A 142 -1.49 -13.71 -21.00
N GLU A 143 -0.30 -13.57 -20.41
CA GLU A 143 0.02 -14.19 -19.12
C GLU A 143 -0.65 -13.42 -17.98
N GLU A 144 -1.17 -14.15 -17.00
CA GLU A 144 -1.86 -13.59 -15.86
C GLU A 144 -0.94 -13.51 -14.62
N ILE A 145 -0.96 -12.38 -13.94
CA ILE A 145 -0.27 -12.16 -12.67
C ILE A 145 -1.15 -11.34 -11.74
N ASN A 146 -1.03 -11.55 -10.43
CA ASN A 146 -1.67 -10.67 -9.48
C ASN A 146 -1.16 -9.23 -9.64
N ALA A 147 -2.07 -8.25 -9.75
CA ALA A 147 -1.73 -6.86 -10.04
C ALA A 147 -0.85 -6.20 -8.98
N ASP A 148 -1.02 -6.58 -7.70
CA ASP A 148 -0.23 -6.03 -6.60
C ASP A 148 1.17 -6.67 -6.56
N VAL A 149 1.28 -7.96 -6.94
CA VAL A 149 2.57 -8.65 -7.13
C VAL A 149 3.33 -8.04 -8.30
N ASN A 150 2.69 -7.81 -9.46
CA ASN A 150 3.30 -7.12 -10.59
C ASN A 150 3.83 -5.73 -10.19
N GLY A 151 3.01 -4.94 -9.47
CA GLY A 151 3.42 -3.63 -8.96
C GLY A 151 4.62 -3.71 -8.01
N SER A 152 4.66 -4.70 -7.12
CA SER A 152 5.78 -4.90 -6.20
C SER A 152 7.09 -5.22 -6.91
N TYR A 153 7.06 -6.07 -7.94
CA TYR A 153 8.25 -6.35 -8.77
C TYR A 153 8.72 -5.11 -9.54
N GLN A 154 7.81 -4.30 -10.07
CA GLN A 154 8.16 -3.05 -10.74
C GLN A 154 8.76 -2.02 -9.77
N ILE A 155 8.27 -1.94 -8.53
CA ILE A 155 8.87 -1.12 -7.47
C ILE A 155 10.27 -1.64 -7.12
N MET A 156 10.46 -2.95 -7.01
CA MET A 156 11.76 -3.56 -6.78
C MET A 156 12.73 -3.26 -7.93
N LYS A 157 12.27 -3.35 -9.19
CA LYS A 157 13.08 -3.00 -10.38
C LYS A 157 13.55 -1.54 -10.35
N LYS A 158 12.72 -0.61 -9.87
CA LYS A 158 13.14 0.80 -9.65
C LYS A 158 14.23 0.94 -8.58
N ALA A 159 14.14 0.17 -7.50
CA ALA A 159 15.14 0.21 -6.43
C ALA A 159 16.46 -0.46 -6.83
N PHE A 160 16.37 -1.49 -7.66
CA PHE A 160 17.49 -2.33 -8.10
C PHE A 160 17.32 -2.70 -9.59
N PRO A 161 17.74 -1.82 -10.54
CA PRO A 161 17.52 -2.04 -11.97
C PRO A 161 18.11 -3.37 -12.50
N ASN A 162 19.18 -3.85 -11.89
CA ASN A 162 19.88 -5.08 -12.32
C ASN A 162 19.46 -6.34 -11.54
N ALA A 163 18.52 -6.25 -10.59
CA ALA A 163 18.15 -7.40 -9.74
C ALA A 163 17.57 -8.59 -10.52
N PHE A 164 17.11 -8.37 -11.74
CA PHE A 164 16.47 -9.36 -12.61
C PHE A 164 17.17 -9.50 -13.97
N ALA A 165 18.46 -9.10 -14.08
CA ALA A 165 19.21 -9.15 -15.34
C ALA A 165 19.34 -10.59 -15.88
N ASP A 166 19.43 -11.58 -14.99
CA ASP A 166 19.54 -13.01 -15.33
C ASP A 166 18.19 -13.72 -15.52
N GLY A 167 17.12 -12.94 -15.59
CA GLY A 167 15.75 -13.44 -15.74
C GLY A 167 14.99 -13.62 -14.42
N ILE A 168 13.71 -13.97 -14.54
CA ILE A 168 12.79 -14.10 -13.40
C ILE A 168 12.67 -15.58 -13.08
N VAL A 169 13.54 -16.08 -12.20
CA VAL A 169 13.46 -17.47 -11.72
C VAL A 169 12.70 -17.47 -10.37
N GLY A 170 11.62 -18.26 -10.30
CA GLY A 170 10.86 -18.47 -9.05
C GLY A 170 9.99 -17.29 -8.60
N ALA A 171 9.71 -16.32 -9.49
CA ALA A 171 8.79 -15.23 -9.17
C ALA A 171 7.37 -15.78 -8.93
N GLY A 172 6.88 -15.68 -7.70
CA GLY A 172 5.49 -16.02 -7.38
C GLY A 172 4.52 -15.09 -8.11
N SER A 173 3.52 -15.65 -8.80
CA SER A 173 2.48 -14.87 -9.50
C SER A 173 1.32 -14.45 -8.58
N HIS A 174 1.24 -15.04 -7.38
CA HIS A 174 0.15 -14.82 -6.44
C HIS A 174 0.66 -14.50 -5.03
N PRO A 175 0.01 -13.56 -4.32
CA PRO A 175 0.38 -13.23 -2.95
C PRO A 175 -0.05 -14.33 -1.98
N ILE A 176 0.72 -14.49 -0.91
CA ILE A 176 0.30 -15.27 0.26
C ILE A 176 -0.60 -14.39 1.12
N VAL A 177 -1.76 -14.92 1.51
CA VAL A 177 -2.68 -14.22 2.42
C VAL A 177 -2.31 -14.53 3.86
N VAL A 178 -2.03 -13.49 4.63
CA VAL A 178 -1.70 -13.60 6.05
C VAL A 178 -2.73 -12.85 6.89
N ASN A 179 -3.28 -13.51 7.91
CA ASN A 179 -4.22 -12.90 8.85
C ASN A 179 -3.47 -12.29 10.03
N ILE A 180 -3.69 -11.00 10.27
CA ILE A 180 -3.16 -10.30 11.44
C ILE A 180 -4.23 -10.34 12.54
N PRO A 181 -3.97 -10.95 13.71
CA PRO A 181 -4.93 -10.98 14.81
C PRO A 181 -5.20 -9.56 15.34
N LEU A 182 -6.50 -9.22 15.45
CA LEU A 182 -6.97 -7.93 15.98
C LEU A 182 -6.90 -7.90 17.51
#